data_f95a563017016d7e67823d8c516468bf
#
_entry.id   f95a563017016d7e67823d8c516468bf
#
_cell.length_a   1.000
_cell.length_b   1.000
_cell.length_c   1.000
_cell.angle_alpha   90.00
_cell.angle_beta   90.00
_cell.angle_gamma   90.00
#
_symmetry.space_group_name_H-M   'P 1'
#
loop_
_entity.id
_entity.type
_entity.pdbx_description
1 polymer ?
#
loop_
_entity_poly.entity_id
_entity_poly.type
_entity_poly.pdbx_seq_one_letter_code
_entity_poly.pdbx_strand_id
1 'polypeptide(L)'
;MMKGRNAMKYEYRYRNTAADIWQLSMYYIYGSLVGVCNVIFTIAVFALGVSRWNSSGPFLKTFVILGCCLFPLIQPVFAYKKARKQAESISLDTHMGFDDWGIHVKQGENHWDIRWEKIRRIARKPNMILIFSDSTHGFVLADRVLKEEKNEFYNYVASKIKAAGKK
;
A
#
# COMPACT_ATOMS: atom_id res chain seq x y z
N MET A 1 -21.92 -26.12 -18.52
CA MET A 1 -22.83 -25.03 -18.91
C MET A 1 -22.09 -23.72 -18.63
N MET A 2 -21.39 -23.17 -19.63
CA MET A 2 -20.60 -21.94 -19.49
C MET A 2 -21.57 -20.75 -19.40
N LYS A 3 -21.79 -20.25 -18.18
CA LYS A 3 -22.58 -19.05 -17.95
C LYS A 3 -21.80 -17.85 -18.51
N GLY A 4 -22.42 -17.11 -19.43
CA GLY A 4 -21.80 -16.05 -20.21
C GLY A 4 -20.92 -15.14 -19.37
N ARG A 5 -19.67 -14.97 -19.78
CA ARG A 5 -18.76 -13.96 -19.25
C ARG A 5 -19.39 -12.60 -19.57
N ASN A 6 -19.94 -11.93 -18.58
CA ASN A 6 -20.27 -10.51 -18.70
C ASN A 6 -19.00 -9.78 -19.16
N ALA A 7 -19.13 -8.86 -20.12
CA ALA A 7 -17.98 -8.08 -20.58
C ALA A 7 -17.31 -7.43 -19.39
N MET A 8 -16.00 -7.69 -19.20
CA MET A 8 -15.22 -7.04 -18.16
C MET A 8 -15.22 -5.53 -18.42
N LYS A 9 -15.58 -4.76 -17.40
CA LYS A 9 -15.64 -3.30 -17.51
C LYS A 9 -14.26 -2.68 -17.40
N TYR A 10 -13.41 -3.28 -16.55
CA TYR A 10 -12.01 -2.90 -16.40
C TYR A 10 -11.16 -4.16 -16.39
N GLU A 11 -10.01 -4.10 -17.04
CA GLU A 11 -9.05 -5.19 -17.08
C GLU A 11 -7.63 -4.61 -16.99
N TYR A 12 -6.84 -5.10 -16.02
CA TYR A 12 -5.49 -4.65 -15.80
C TYR A 12 -4.53 -5.84 -15.73
N ARG A 13 -3.40 -5.69 -16.43
CA ARG A 13 -2.29 -6.62 -16.32
C ARG A 13 -1.10 -5.86 -15.72
N TYR A 14 -0.62 -6.32 -14.60
CA TYR A 14 0.46 -5.65 -13.90
C TYR A 14 1.28 -6.58 -13.02
N ARG A 15 2.46 -6.10 -12.66
CA ARG A 15 3.30 -6.68 -11.61
C ARG A 15 3.65 -5.57 -10.63
N ASN A 16 3.50 -5.83 -9.34
CA ASN A 16 3.88 -4.86 -8.32
C ASN A 16 5.39 -4.72 -8.29
N THR A 17 5.88 -3.49 -8.37
CA THR A 17 7.31 -3.17 -8.30
C THR A 17 7.76 -2.98 -6.85
N ALA A 18 9.07 -2.97 -6.63
CA ALA A 18 9.65 -2.63 -5.34
C ALA A 18 9.17 -1.25 -4.84
N ALA A 19 9.00 -0.28 -5.75
CA ALA A 19 8.50 1.06 -5.42
C ALA A 19 7.04 1.02 -4.94
N ASP A 20 6.16 0.25 -5.60
CA ASP A 20 4.74 0.12 -5.21
C ASP A 20 4.62 -0.48 -3.80
N ILE A 21 5.38 -1.55 -3.53
CA ILE A 21 5.39 -2.23 -2.22
C ILE A 21 6.00 -1.34 -1.14
N TRP A 22 7.06 -0.60 -1.47
CA TRP A 22 7.67 0.35 -0.55
C TRP A 22 6.73 1.49 -0.21
N GLN A 23 6.07 2.11 -1.19
CA GLN A 23 5.08 3.16 -0.96
C GLN A 23 3.94 2.67 -0.06
N LEU A 24 3.43 1.46 -0.32
CA LEU A 24 2.43 0.83 0.54
C LEU A 24 2.94 0.70 1.98
N SER A 25 4.18 0.22 2.15
CA SER A 25 4.81 0.08 3.46
C SER A 25 4.93 1.43 4.17
N MET A 26 5.29 2.50 3.45
CA MET A 26 5.36 3.86 4.00
C MET A 26 3.98 4.34 4.48
N TYR A 27 2.91 4.11 3.71
CA TYR A 27 1.55 4.46 4.14
C TYR A 27 1.13 3.73 5.43
N TYR A 28 1.54 2.47 5.58
CA TYR A 28 1.26 1.71 6.82
C TYR A 28 2.12 2.18 7.99
N ILE A 29 3.41 2.40 7.79
CA ILE A 29 4.35 2.82 8.83
C ILE A 29 3.94 4.20 9.36
N TYR A 30 3.87 5.20 8.48
CA TYR A 30 3.62 6.59 8.91
C TYR A 30 2.13 6.91 9.12
N GLY A 31 1.22 6.11 8.60
CA GLY A 31 -0.22 6.23 8.85
C GLY A 31 -0.72 5.50 10.09
N SER A 32 0.18 4.84 10.85
CA SER A 32 -0.14 4.13 12.08
C SER A 32 0.17 4.96 13.31
N LEU A 33 -0.37 4.55 14.48
CA LEU A 33 -0.03 5.15 15.76
C LEU A 33 1.48 5.09 16.04
N VAL A 34 2.13 3.99 15.65
CA VAL A 34 3.59 3.84 15.76
C VAL A 34 4.31 4.91 14.94
N GLY A 35 3.82 5.21 13.73
CA GLY A 35 4.39 6.29 12.90
C GLY A 35 4.28 7.66 13.57
N VAL A 36 3.15 7.96 14.19
CA VAL A 36 2.98 9.20 14.96
C VAL A 36 3.99 9.27 16.11
N CYS A 37 4.16 8.18 16.88
CA CYS A 37 5.17 8.10 17.94
C CYS A 37 6.59 8.31 17.40
N ASN A 38 6.93 7.75 16.25
CA ASN A 38 8.24 7.92 15.62
C ASN A 38 8.51 9.38 15.24
N VAL A 39 7.51 10.09 14.72
CA VAL A 39 7.61 11.52 14.39
C VAL A 39 7.80 12.35 15.66
N ILE A 40 6.99 12.12 16.71
CA ILE A 40 7.11 12.81 18.01
C ILE A 40 8.49 12.58 18.60
N PHE A 41 8.97 11.33 18.61
CA PHE A 41 10.30 10.99 19.10
C PHE A 41 11.39 11.75 18.34
N THR A 42 11.33 11.78 17.01
CA THR A 42 12.32 12.48 16.18
C THR A 42 12.35 13.98 16.49
N ILE A 43 11.16 14.61 16.64
CA ILE A 43 11.05 16.03 17.01
C ILE A 43 11.64 16.28 18.41
N ALA A 44 11.34 15.40 19.38
CA ALA A 44 11.85 15.53 20.74
C ALA A 44 13.39 15.41 20.81
N VAL A 45 13.96 14.43 20.09
CA VAL A 45 15.42 14.24 20.00
C VAL A 45 16.08 15.43 19.30
N PHE A 46 15.47 15.95 18.23
CA PHE A 46 15.96 17.14 17.54
C PHE A 46 15.95 18.37 18.46
N ALA A 47 14.85 18.63 19.17
CA ALA A 47 14.74 19.73 20.12
C ALA A 47 15.78 19.63 21.26
N LEU A 48 15.99 18.42 21.80
CA LEU A 48 17.04 18.16 22.79
C LEU A 48 18.43 18.46 22.21
N GLY A 49 18.68 18.03 20.98
CA GLY A 49 19.94 18.30 20.28
C GLY A 49 20.22 19.78 20.12
N VAL A 50 19.24 20.56 19.65
CA VAL A 50 19.39 22.02 19.52
C VAL A 50 19.61 22.69 20.86
N SER A 51 18.81 22.33 21.88
CA SER A 51 18.85 22.95 23.22
C SER A 51 20.15 22.68 23.99
N ARG A 52 20.74 21.51 23.83
CA ARG A 52 21.88 21.05 24.62
C ARG A 52 23.18 20.88 23.82
N TRP A 53 23.23 21.28 22.56
CA TRP A 53 24.35 20.99 21.66
C TRP A 53 25.69 21.45 22.19
N ASN A 54 25.78 22.69 22.69
CA ASN A 54 27.03 23.29 23.15
C ASN A 54 27.53 22.71 24.48
N SER A 55 26.62 22.26 25.32
CA SER A 55 26.94 21.69 26.66
C SER A 55 27.08 20.16 26.62
N SER A 56 26.84 19.53 25.47
CA SER A 56 26.82 18.07 25.34
C SER A 56 28.20 17.51 24.98
N GLY A 57 28.55 16.40 25.63
CA GLY A 57 29.71 15.61 25.24
C GLY A 57 29.50 14.84 23.91
N PRO A 58 30.59 14.26 23.36
CA PRO A 58 30.55 13.55 22.08
C PRO A 58 29.50 12.42 22.03
N PHE A 59 29.32 11.70 23.13
CA PHE A 59 28.36 10.59 23.22
C PHE A 59 26.91 11.07 22.98
N LEU A 60 26.49 12.16 23.65
CA LEU A 60 25.13 12.67 23.49
C LEU A 60 24.91 13.24 22.08
N LYS A 61 25.90 13.90 21.49
CA LYS A 61 25.85 14.38 20.09
C LYS A 61 25.64 13.24 19.10
N THR A 62 26.40 12.15 19.26
CA THR A 62 26.24 10.95 18.41
C THR A 62 24.86 10.34 18.58
N PHE A 63 24.35 10.24 19.81
CA PHE A 63 23.02 9.71 20.09
C PHE A 63 21.91 10.56 19.45
N VAL A 64 22.01 11.88 19.51
CA VAL A 64 21.06 12.81 18.86
C VAL A 64 21.06 12.63 17.34
N ILE A 65 22.24 12.57 16.71
CA ILE A 65 22.36 12.37 15.27
C ILE A 65 21.73 11.04 14.86
N LEU A 66 22.06 9.94 15.55
CA LEU A 66 21.49 8.62 15.26
C LEU A 66 19.98 8.61 15.47
N GLY A 67 19.47 9.20 16.55
CA GLY A 67 18.04 9.29 16.83
C GLY A 67 17.27 10.10 15.79
N CYS A 68 17.83 11.21 15.32
CA CYS A 68 17.25 12.01 14.26
C CYS A 68 17.26 11.30 12.90
N CYS A 69 18.24 10.44 12.62
CA CYS A 69 18.35 9.72 11.36
C CYS A 69 17.54 8.40 11.34
N LEU A 70 17.24 7.83 12.50
CA LEU A 70 16.69 6.48 12.63
C LEU A 70 15.38 6.30 11.85
N PHE A 71 14.39 7.13 12.15
CA PHE A 71 13.06 6.99 11.55
C PHE A 71 12.95 7.62 10.15
N PRO A 72 13.47 8.83 9.88
CA PRO A 72 13.30 9.45 8.56
C PRO A 72 14.24 8.90 7.49
N LEU A 73 15.41 8.34 7.84
CA LEU A 73 16.39 7.84 6.85
C LEU A 73 16.56 6.33 6.93
N ILE A 74 16.89 5.79 8.09
CA ILE A 74 17.25 4.37 8.23
C ILE A 74 16.05 3.48 7.99
N GLN A 75 14.90 3.78 8.60
CA GLN A 75 13.68 2.98 8.48
C GLN A 75 13.16 2.89 7.03
N PRO A 76 13.03 3.97 6.24
CA PRO A 76 12.64 3.90 4.83
C PRO A 76 13.59 3.07 3.96
N VAL A 77 14.91 3.14 4.21
CA VAL A 77 15.90 2.34 3.49
C VAL A 77 15.72 0.84 3.76
N PHE A 78 15.52 0.46 5.03
CA PHE A 78 15.24 -0.94 5.37
C PHE A 78 13.91 -1.42 4.78
N ALA A 79 12.88 -0.58 4.82
CA ALA A 79 11.59 -0.88 4.19
C ALA A 79 11.74 -1.08 2.68
N TYR A 80 12.57 -0.27 2.00
CA TYR A 80 12.85 -0.42 0.57
C TYR A 80 13.58 -1.73 0.26
N LYS A 81 14.61 -2.09 1.03
CA LYS A 81 15.32 -3.37 0.86
C LYS A 81 14.36 -4.56 1.01
N LYS A 82 13.46 -4.52 1.99
CA LYS A 82 12.43 -5.53 2.19
C LYS A 82 11.46 -5.58 1.01
N ALA A 83 10.98 -4.43 0.55
CA ALA A 83 10.08 -4.31 -0.58
C ALA A 83 10.72 -4.84 -1.88
N ARG A 84 11.99 -4.55 -2.11
CA ARG A 84 12.74 -5.07 -3.25
C ARG A 84 12.80 -6.60 -3.22
N LYS A 85 13.18 -7.18 -2.09
CA LYS A 85 13.22 -8.65 -1.93
C LYS A 85 11.84 -9.28 -2.16
N GLN A 86 10.78 -8.63 -1.69
CA GLN A 86 9.40 -9.08 -1.91
C GLN A 86 8.98 -8.95 -3.39
N ALA A 87 9.34 -7.86 -4.06
CA ALA A 87 9.06 -7.70 -5.50
C ALA A 87 9.78 -8.74 -6.36
N GLU A 88 11.02 -9.08 -6.01
CA GLU A 88 11.80 -10.12 -6.69
C GLU A 88 11.16 -11.52 -6.53
N SER A 89 10.45 -11.78 -5.43
CA SER A 89 9.72 -13.04 -5.22
C SER A 89 8.42 -13.15 -6.04
N ILE A 90 7.89 -12.02 -6.54
CA ILE A 90 6.71 -11.98 -7.40
C ILE A 90 7.16 -12.17 -8.86
N SER A 91 7.24 -13.42 -9.31
CA SER A 91 7.72 -13.75 -10.66
C SER A 91 6.66 -13.61 -11.75
N LEU A 92 5.36 -13.67 -11.39
CA LEU A 92 4.27 -13.74 -12.33
C LEU A 92 3.46 -12.44 -12.40
N ASP A 93 3.02 -12.09 -13.61
CA ASP A 93 2.09 -10.97 -13.81
C ASP A 93 0.72 -11.33 -13.25
N THR A 94 0.09 -10.35 -12.63
CA THR A 94 -1.29 -10.46 -12.16
C THR A 94 -2.21 -9.84 -13.19
N HIS A 95 -3.21 -10.61 -13.64
CA HIS A 95 -4.31 -10.14 -14.45
C HIS A 95 -5.53 -9.95 -13.55
N MET A 96 -6.08 -8.77 -13.52
CA MET A 96 -7.31 -8.47 -12.77
C MET A 96 -8.39 -7.95 -13.71
N GLY A 97 -9.52 -8.64 -13.70
CA GLY A 97 -10.75 -8.22 -14.39
C GLY A 97 -11.83 -7.84 -13.39
N PHE A 98 -12.64 -6.85 -13.75
CA PHE A 98 -13.72 -6.33 -12.92
C PHE A 98 -15.00 -6.31 -13.73
N ASP A 99 -16.03 -6.98 -13.23
CA ASP A 99 -17.37 -7.02 -13.84
C ASP A 99 -18.47 -6.76 -12.80
N ASP A 100 -19.71 -6.98 -13.18
CA ASP A 100 -20.85 -6.79 -12.29
C ASP A 100 -20.95 -7.83 -11.18
N TRP A 101 -20.30 -8.99 -11.37
CA TRP A 101 -20.30 -10.09 -10.41
C TRP A 101 -19.21 -9.93 -9.32
N GLY A 102 -18.04 -9.41 -9.69
CA GLY A 102 -16.93 -9.31 -8.78
C GLY A 102 -15.59 -9.00 -9.43
N ILE A 103 -14.54 -9.50 -8.80
CA ILE A 103 -13.14 -9.36 -9.21
C ILE A 103 -12.61 -10.72 -9.62
N HIS A 104 -12.07 -10.80 -10.82
CA HIS A 104 -11.40 -11.96 -11.36
C HIS A 104 -9.90 -11.76 -11.34
N VAL A 105 -9.19 -12.58 -10.59
CA VAL A 105 -7.73 -12.48 -10.46
C VAL A 105 -7.10 -13.74 -11.05
N LYS A 106 -6.16 -13.54 -11.97
CA LYS A 106 -5.36 -14.62 -12.54
C LYS A 106 -3.87 -14.33 -12.37
N GLN A 107 -3.14 -15.28 -11.82
CA GLN A 107 -1.68 -15.20 -11.66
C GLN A 107 -1.06 -16.55 -12.06
N GLY A 108 -0.43 -16.61 -13.23
CA GLY A 108 0.01 -17.88 -13.80
C GLY A 108 -1.15 -18.83 -14.07
N GLU A 109 -1.08 -20.01 -13.46
CA GLU A 109 -2.15 -21.02 -13.55
C GLU A 109 -3.24 -20.84 -12.48
N ASN A 110 -2.98 -20.06 -11.45
CA ASN A 110 -3.92 -19.81 -10.37
C ASN A 110 -4.99 -18.80 -10.80
N HIS A 111 -6.23 -19.09 -10.45
CA HIS A 111 -7.39 -18.26 -10.75
C HIS A 111 -8.28 -18.14 -9.51
N TRP A 112 -8.68 -16.91 -9.17
CA TRP A 112 -9.58 -16.62 -8.05
C TRP A 112 -10.68 -15.68 -8.49
N ASP A 113 -11.90 -16.03 -8.15
CA ASP A 113 -13.07 -15.19 -8.36
C ASP A 113 -13.60 -14.71 -7.00
N ILE A 114 -13.66 -13.40 -6.83
CA ILE A 114 -14.02 -12.76 -5.56
C ILE A 114 -15.28 -11.93 -5.78
N ARG A 115 -16.38 -12.30 -5.16
CA ARG A 115 -17.63 -11.54 -5.23
C ARG A 115 -17.51 -10.21 -4.51
N TRP A 116 -18.27 -9.21 -4.95
CA TRP A 116 -18.30 -7.88 -4.31
C TRP A 116 -18.66 -7.95 -2.83
N GLU A 117 -19.49 -8.88 -2.39
CA GLU A 117 -19.87 -9.08 -0.97
C GLU A 117 -18.69 -9.47 -0.09
N LYS A 118 -17.64 -10.07 -0.66
CA LYS A 118 -16.41 -10.42 0.06
C LYS A 118 -15.40 -9.29 0.12
N ILE A 119 -15.62 -8.19 -0.58
CA ILE A 119 -14.75 -7.03 -0.54
C ILE A 119 -15.20 -6.13 0.63
N ARG A 120 -14.32 -5.96 1.61
CA ARG A 120 -14.63 -5.18 2.82
C ARG A 120 -14.59 -3.69 2.57
N ARG A 121 -13.55 -3.23 1.88
CA ARG A 121 -13.36 -1.80 1.64
C ARG A 121 -12.42 -1.55 0.47
N ILE A 122 -12.54 -0.36 -0.08
CA ILE A 122 -11.57 0.24 -1.00
C ILE A 122 -10.97 1.49 -0.32
N ALA A 123 -9.67 1.70 -0.48
CA ALA A 123 -8.98 2.88 0.01
C ALA A 123 -8.21 3.55 -1.14
N ARG A 124 -8.42 4.85 -1.29
CA ARG A 124 -7.68 5.67 -2.24
C ARG A 124 -6.47 6.29 -1.54
N LYS A 125 -5.29 6.08 -2.09
CA LYS A 125 -4.04 6.71 -1.68
C LYS A 125 -3.53 7.62 -2.81
N PRO A 126 -2.62 8.57 -2.54
CA PRO A 126 -2.11 9.48 -3.57
C PRO A 126 -1.62 8.76 -4.82
N ASN A 127 -0.90 7.64 -4.69
CA ASN A 127 -0.24 6.95 -5.80
C ASN A 127 -0.79 5.54 -6.07
N MET A 128 -1.91 5.15 -5.44
CA MET A 128 -2.48 3.81 -5.62
C MET A 128 -3.92 3.70 -5.10
N ILE A 129 -4.59 2.64 -5.53
CA ILE A 129 -5.84 2.17 -4.94
C ILE A 129 -5.59 0.82 -4.26
N LEU A 130 -6.14 0.66 -3.07
CA LEU A 130 -6.08 -0.57 -2.28
C LEU A 130 -7.49 -1.16 -2.18
N ILE A 131 -7.64 -2.42 -2.56
CA ILE A 131 -8.90 -3.17 -2.46
C ILE A 131 -8.69 -4.27 -1.44
N PHE A 132 -9.41 -4.24 -0.33
CA PHE A 132 -9.28 -5.18 0.78
C PHE A 132 -10.35 -6.25 0.72
N SER A 133 -9.94 -7.51 0.59
CA SER A 133 -10.83 -8.67 0.71
C SER A 133 -11.11 -9.04 2.17
N ASP A 134 -10.12 -8.83 3.05
CA ASP A 134 -10.24 -9.02 4.50
C ASP A 134 -9.43 -7.96 5.26
N SER A 135 -9.16 -8.20 6.56
CA SER A 135 -8.38 -7.25 7.39
C SER A 135 -6.90 -7.19 7.05
N THR A 136 -6.35 -8.23 6.41
CA THR A 136 -4.92 -8.42 6.19
C THR A 136 -4.54 -8.58 4.73
N HIS A 137 -5.48 -9.03 3.88
CA HIS A 137 -5.24 -9.28 2.46
C HIS A 137 -5.95 -8.24 1.58
N GLY A 138 -5.27 -7.84 0.53
CA GLY A 138 -5.81 -6.91 -0.43
C GLY A 138 -4.96 -6.82 -1.68
N PHE A 139 -5.53 -6.17 -2.68
CA PHE A 139 -4.88 -5.92 -3.97
C PHE A 139 -4.42 -4.47 -4.05
N VAL A 140 -3.25 -4.27 -4.62
CA VAL A 140 -2.64 -2.96 -4.82
C VAL A 140 -2.61 -2.66 -6.30
N LEU A 141 -3.29 -1.60 -6.71
CA LEU A 141 -3.23 -1.07 -8.08
C LEU A 141 -2.58 0.32 -8.02
N ALA A 142 -1.34 0.39 -8.49
CA ALA A 142 -0.58 1.63 -8.56
C ALA A 142 -1.12 2.55 -9.68
N ASP A 143 -0.92 3.87 -9.54
CA ASP A 143 -1.38 4.85 -10.53
C ASP A 143 -0.83 4.59 -11.94
N ARG A 144 0.39 4.05 -12.06
CA ARG A 144 0.96 3.65 -13.35
C ARG A 144 0.14 2.59 -14.09
N VAL A 145 -0.67 1.80 -13.35
CA VAL A 145 -1.57 0.77 -13.90
C VAL A 145 -2.92 1.40 -14.25
N LEU A 146 -3.46 2.24 -13.35
CA LEU A 146 -4.78 2.86 -13.49
C LEU A 146 -4.77 4.09 -14.42
N LYS A 147 -3.63 4.77 -14.54
CA LYS A 147 -3.48 5.99 -15.35
C LYS A 147 -4.58 7.02 -15.04
N GLU A 148 -5.23 7.53 -16.08
CA GLU A 148 -6.29 8.54 -15.97
C GLU A 148 -7.62 7.97 -15.43
N GLU A 149 -7.82 6.66 -15.53
CA GLU A 149 -9.04 5.98 -15.08
C GLU A 149 -9.17 5.83 -13.55
N LYS A 150 -8.15 6.24 -12.78
CA LYS A 150 -8.10 6.05 -11.32
C LYS A 150 -9.37 6.48 -10.60
N ASN A 151 -9.92 7.65 -10.95
CA ASN A 151 -11.10 8.21 -10.29
C ASN A 151 -12.38 7.45 -10.67
N GLU A 152 -12.55 7.14 -11.95
CA GLU A 152 -13.70 6.40 -12.46
C GLU A 152 -13.70 4.98 -11.91
N PHE A 153 -12.55 4.33 -11.95
CA PHE A 153 -12.35 3.00 -11.38
C PHE A 153 -12.67 2.97 -9.88
N TYR A 154 -12.16 3.94 -9.10
CA TYR A 154 -12.47 4.03 -7.68
C TYR A 154 -13.97 4.16 -7.43
N ASN A 155 -14.65 5.06 -8.13
CA ASN A 155 -16.09 5.27 -8.00
C ASN A 155 -16.89 4.03 -8.38
N TYR A 156 -16.48 3.35 -9.45
CA TYR A 156 -17.11 2.10 -9.88
C TYR A 156 -17.01 1.03 -8.79
N VAL A 157 -15.80 0.72 -8.31
CA VAL A 157 -15.59 -0.30 -7.27
C VAL A 157 -16.30 0.07 -5.98
N ALA A 158 -16.23 1.34 -5.55
CA ALA A 158 -16.92 1.82 -4.35
C ALA A 158 -18.45 1.66 -4.46
N SER A 159 -19.03 1.93 -5.64
CA SER A 159 -20.47 1.75 -5.88
C SER A 159 -20.88 0.27 -5.80
N LYS A 160 -20.05 -0.63 -6.33
CA LYS A 160 -20.31 -2.08 -6.28
C LYS A 160 -20.23 -2.63 -4.86
N ILE A 161 -19.23 -2.24 -4.09
CA ILE A 161 -19.11 -2.62 -2.67
C ILE A 161 -20.32 -2.13 -1.88
N LYS A 162 -20.73 -0.85 -2.09
CA LYS A 162 -21.90 -0.27 -1.41
C LYS A 162 -23.19 -0.98 -1.78
N ALA A 163 -23.38 -1.37 -3.03
CA ALA A 163 -24.55 -2.12 -3.49
C ALA A 163 -24.58 -3.53 -2.91
N ALA A 164 -23.43 -4.21 -2.82
CA ALA A 164 -23.30 -5.54 -2.26
C ALA A 164 -23.49 -5.59 -0.73
N GLY A 165 -23.03 -4.55 0.01
CA GLY A 165 -23.15 -4.46 1.47
C GLY A 165 -24.54 -4.04 1.99
N LYS A 166 -25.50 -3.78 1.10
CA LYS A 166 -26.90 -3.43 1.46
C LYS A 166 -27.86 -4.62 1.46
N LYS A 167 -27.35 -5.82 1.22
CA LYS A 167 -28.12 -7.07 1.32
C LYS A 167 -27.87 -7.71 2.74
#